data_e473abdb9c4454be0206b24b788969a8
#
_entry.id   e473abdb9c4454be0206b24b788969a8
#
_cell.length_a   1.000
_cell.length_b   1.000
_cell.length_c   1.000
_cell.angle_alpha   90.00
_cell.angle_beta   90.00
_cell.angle_gamma   90.00
#
_symmetry.space_group_name_H-M   'P 1'
#
loop_
_entity.id
_entity.type
_entity.pdbx_description
1 polymer ?
#
loop_
_entity_poly.entity_id
_entity_poly.type
_entity_poly.pdbx_seq_one_letter_code
_entity_poly.pdbx_strand_id
1 'polypeptide(L)'
;MVQNVATRMPELEAPDFHLLSGLEHGMRFSEWVATGKIPEFSRLDDEEVDYRIDRCMDRGLIERKTIQYTGYRLTFEGYDALALQAFAQRDTVDGVGAPLGVGKESDVYEARSFEPLALKYHREGYTNFREVQKEREYTAEKDHRSWLYTARKAAEREYEALEALYPAVSVPKPVDQNRHAVVMAKVDGVELSRVELDSGQVVGVLDLVFAEMAAAHRADYVHADMSEYNVFVASDGVTVFDWPQAVTNEHANAGNLLERDVENVLGYFERKYPQETPEADASAIAETLAGDGFESVVEFAG
;
A
#
# COMPACT_ATOMS: atom_id res chain seq x y z
N MET A 1 6.12 14.14 -2.14
CA MET A 1 5.58 14.21 -3.49
C MET A 1 4.08 14.39 -3.50
N VAL A 2 3.24 13.62 -2.82
CA VAL A 2 1.78 13.87 -2.73
C VAL A 2 1.45 15.26 -2.17
N GLN A 3 2.22 15.82 -1.25
CA GLN A 3 2.04 17.22 -0.84
C GLN A 3 2.06 18.18 -2.04
N ASN A 4 2.90 17.90 -3.05
CA ASN A 4 2.90 18.68 -4.29
C ASN A 4 1.59 18.51 -5.08
N VAL A 5 0.99 17.32 -5.09
CA VAL A 5 -0.31 17.09 -5.76
C VAL A 5 -1.43 17.76 -4.98
N ALA A 6 -1.53 17.55 -3.67
CA ALA A 6 -2.56 18.17 -2.84
C ALA A 6 -2.52 19.71 -2.91
N THR A 7 -1.32 20.32 -2.93
CA THR A 7 -1.17 21.77 -3.07
C THR A 7 -1.56 22.28 -4.45
N ARG A 8 -1.50 21.44 -5.48
CA ARG A 8 -1.88 21.78 -6.86
C ARG A 8 -3.36 21.50 -7.17
N MET A 9 -4.03 20.69 -6.34
CA MET A 9 -5.44 20.34 -6.56
C MET A 9 -6.35 21.54 -6.77
N PRO A 10 -6.24 22.65 -6.00
CA PRO A 10 -7.07 23.85 -6.21
C PRO A 10 -6.86 24.54 -7.56
N GLU A 11 -5.74 24.28 -8.24
CA GLU A 11 -5.43 24.84 -9.57
C GLU A 11 -5.97 23.99 -10.71
N LEU A 12 -6.43 22.75 -10.42
CA LEU A 12 -6.94 21.81 -11.41
C LEU A 12 -8.44 22.06 -11.64
N GLU A 13 -8.81 22.03 -12.89
CA GLU A 13 -10.19 22.21 -13.35
C GLU A 13 -10.80 20.88 -13.77
N ALA A 14 -12.12 20.81 -13.84
CA ALA A 14 -12.82 19.60 -14.25
C ALA A 14 -12.33 19.02 -15.60
N PRO A 15 -12.04 19.83 -16.66
CA PRO A 15 -11.47 19.29 -17.89
C PRO A 15 -10.07 18.68 -17.73
N ASP A 16 -9.22 19.16 -16.79
CA ASP A 16 -7.93 18.53 -16.52
C ASP A 16 -8.13 17.07 -16.05
N PHE A 17 -9.10 16.85 -15.15
CA PHE A 17 -9.44 15.51 -14.70
C PHE A 17 -10.11 14.65 -15.77
N HIS A 18 -10.83 15.25 -16.71
CA HIS A 18 -11.35 14.53 -17.89
C HIS A 18 -10.19 14.02 -18.74
N LEU A 19 -9.16 14.86 -18.99
CA LEU A 19 -7.95 14.46 -19.70
C LEU A 19 -7.23 13.31 -18.98
N LEU A 20 -6.96 13.47 -17.67
CA LEU A 20 -6.27 12.46 -16.87
C LEU A 20 -7.03 11.13 -16.85
N SER A 21 -8.36 11.16 -16.67
CA SER A 21 -9.22 9.96 -16.71
C SER A 21 -9.25 9.32 -18.09
N GLY A 22 -9.23 10.13 -19.15
CA GLY A 22 -9.12 9.65 -20.53
C GLY A 22 -7.80 8.94 -20.79
N LEU A 23 -6.69 9.48 -20.28
CA LEU A 23 -5.37 8.83 -20.35
C LEU A 23 -5.35 7.53 -19.52
N GLU A 24 -5.89 7.54 -18.29
CA GLU A 24 -6.03 6.31 -17.49
C GLU A 24 -6.77 5.22 -18.27
N HIS A 25 -7.87 5.59 -18.93
CA HIS A 25 -8.64 4.65 -19.74
C HIS A 25 -7.84 4.14 -20.95
N GLY A 26 -7.20 5.02 -21.69
CA GLY A 26 -6.39 4.69 -22.87
C GLY A 26 -5.18 3.81 -22.54
N MET A 27 -4.59 4.00 -21.35
CA MET A 27 -3.46 3.20 -20.85
C MET A 27 -3.83 1.72 -20.57
N ARG A 28 -5.09 1.34 -20.61
CA ARG A 28 -5.51 -0.07 -20.59
C ARG A 28 -5.20 -0.80 -21.89
N PHE A 29 -5.07 -0.04 -22.98
CA PHE A 29 -4.88 -0.57 -24.35
C PHE A 29 -3.46 -0.34 -24.88
N SER A 30 -2.78 0.71 -24.40
CA SER A 30 -1.44 1.08 -24.84
C SER A 30 -0.71 1.83 -23.71
N GLU A 31 0.56 1.54 -23.49
CA GLU A 31 1.39 2.27 -22.52
C GLU A 31 1.42 3.78 -22.80
N TRP A 32 1.44 4.15 -24.08
CA TRP A 32 1.43 5.54 -24.56
C TRP A 32 0.19 5.79 -25.40
N VAL A 33 -0.71 6.60 -24.92
CA VAL A 33 -1.95 6.95 -25.62
C VAL A 33 -1.65 7.95 -26.71
N ALA A 34 -1.92 7.58 -27.99
CA ALA A 34 -1.68 8.48 -29.11
C ALA A 34 -2.57 9.74 -29.00
N THR A 35 -2.00 10.93 -29.32
CA THR A 35 -2.70 12.23 -29.24
C THR A 35 -4.10 12.15 -29.86
N GLY A 36 -4.20 11.63 -31.08
CA GLY A 36 -5.50 11.54 -31.81
C GLY A 36 -6.52 10.56 -31.20
N LYS A 37 -6.16 9.82 -30.13
CA LYS A 37 -7.10 8.95 -29.40
C LYS A 37 -7.58 9.58 -28.09
N ILE A 38 -6.92 10.61 -27.60
CA ILE A 38 -7.26 11.25 -26.35
C ILE A 38 -8.67 11.87 -26.36
N PRO A 39 -9.14 12.55 -27.41
CA PRO A 39 -10.50 13.09 -27.48
C PRO A 39 -11.58 12.02 -27.27
N GLU A 40 -11.38 10.85 -27.89
CA GLU A 40 -12.32 9.72 -27.76
C GLU A 40 -12.46 9.24 -26.29
N PHE A 41 -11.34 9.20 -25.55
CA PHE A 41 -11.32 8.70 -24.18
C PHE A 41 -11.67 9.78 -23.13
N SER A 42 -11.25 11.03 -23.35
CA SER A 42 -11.47 12.15 -22.43
C SER A 42 -12.84 12.81 -22.59
N ARG A 43 -13.48 12.64 -23.74
CA ARG A 43 -14.71 13.35 -24.15
C ARG A 43 -14.53 14.88 -24.23
N LEU A 44 -13.32 15.32 -24.50
CA LEU A 44 -12.96 16.70 -24.79
C LEU A 44 -12.81 16.86 -26.31
N ASP A 45 -13.00 18.06 -26.83
CA ASP A 45 -12.66 18.35 -28.23
C ASP A 45 -11.14 18.52 -28.41
N ASP A 46 -10.68 18.58 -29.67
CA ASP A 46 -9.26 18.60 -29.99
C ASP A 46 -8.54 19.84 -29.43
N GLU A 47 -9.19 21.02 -29.49
CA GLU A 47 -8.59 22.27 -29.00
C GLU A 47 -8.44 22.25 -27.47
N GLU A 48 -9.45 21.73 -26.77
CA GLU A 48 -9.42 21.58 -25.32
C GLU A 48 -8.38 20.52 -24.91
N VAL A 49 -8.26 19.41 -25.65
CA VAL A 49 -7.25 18.37 -25.39
C VAL A 49 -5.84 18.97 -25.48
N ASP A 50 -5.51 19.72 -26.53
CA ASP A 50 -4.19 20.32 -26.68
C ASP A 50 -3.87 21.28 -25.53
N TYR A 51 -4.82 22.13 -25.16
CA TYR A 51 -4.66 23.06 -24.03
C TYR A 51 -4.47 22.32 -22.71
N ARG A 52 -5.25 21.24 -22.46
CA ARG A 52 -5.14 20.47 -21.21
C ARG A 52 -3.88 19.62 -21.14
N ILE A 53 -3.39 19.14 -22.28
CA ILE A 53 -2.09 18.46 -22.35
C ILE A 53 -0.99 19.40 -21.84
N ASP A 54 -0.90 20.63 -22.37
CA ASP A 54 0.12 21.57 -21.95
C ASP A 54 0.03 21.88 -20.45
N ARG A 55 -1.17 22.15 -19.96
CA ARG A 55 -1.41 22.37 -18.51
C ARG A 55 -0.99 21.21 -17.63
N CYS A 56 -1.36 19.99 -18.01
CA CYS A 56 -1.05 18.80 -17.22
C CYS A 56 0.44 18.43 -17.31
N MET A 57 1.09 18.69 -18.46
CA MET A 57 2.54 18.53 -18.63
C MET A 57 3.32 19.50 -17.74
N ASP A 58 2.96 20.79 -17.75
CA ASP A 58 3.60 21.81 -16.91
C ASP A 58 3.50 21.50 -15.42
N ARG A 59 2.47 20.75 -15.02
CA ARG A 59 2.24 20.30 -13.64
C ARG A 59 2.83 18.94 -13.34
N GLY A 60 3.46 18.29 -14.31
CA GLY A 60 4.06 16.96 -14.14
C GLY A 60 3.06 15.82 -13.91
N LEU A 61 1.79 16.03 -14.28
CA LEU A 61 0.72 15.02 -14.10
C LEU A 61 0.70 13.98 -15.22
N ILE A 62 1.28 14.35 -16.37
CA ILE A 62 1.43 13.48 -17.53
C ILE A 62 2.84 13.63 -18.10
N GLU A 63 3.26 12.66 -18.87
CA GLU A 63 4.51 12.69 -19.61
C GLU A 63 4.29 12.33 -21.08
N ARG A 64 5.21 12.81 -21.94
CA ARG A 64 5.16 12.64 -23.40
C ARG A 64 6.32 11.79 -23.89
N LYS A 65 6.03 10.94 -24.88
CA LYS A 65 7.06 10.22 -25.66
C LYS A 65 6.73 10.31 -27.14
N THR A 66 7.75 10.57 -27.96
CA THR A 66 7.64 10.48 -29.42
C THR A 66 8.33 9.20 -29.87
N ILE A 67 7.55 8.31 -30.45
CA ILE A 67 7.99 7.04 -31.05
C ILE A 67 7.61 7.08 -32.54
N GLN A 68 6.78 6.17 -33.04
CA GLN A 68 6.18 6.28 -34.37
C GLN A 68 5.05 7.34 -34.42
N TYR A 69 4.55 7.73 -33.25
CA TYR A 69 3.58 8.78 -33.02
C TYR A 69 3.91 9.51 -31.71
N THR A 70 3.28 10.67 -31.49
CA THR A 70 3.33 11.35 -30.20
C THR A 70 2.29 10.70 -29.27
N GLY A 71 2.76 10.19 -28.13
CA GLY A 71 1.92 9.57 -27.12
C GLY A 71 2.11 10.20 -25.75
N TYR A 72 1.08 10.09 -24.93
CA TYR A 72 1.03 10.60 -23.55
C TYR A 72 0.63 9.49 -22.59
N ARG A 73 1.10 9.58 -21.36
CA ARG A 73 0.68 8.72 -20.25
C ARG A 73 0.66 9.48 -18.94
N LEU A 74 -0.07 8.95 -17.97
CA LEU A 74 -0.05 9.45 -16.59
C LEU A 74 1.32 9.25 -15.96
N THR A 75 1.71 10.22 -15.13
CA THR A 75 2.71 10.04 -14.08
C THR A 75 2.04 9.49 -12.81
N PHE A 76 2.82 9.14 -11.77
CA PHE A 76 2.22 8.86 -10.46
C PHE A 76 1.48 10.06 -9.91
N GLU A 77 2.02 11.27 -10.07
CA GLU A 77 1.36 12.49 -9.64
C GLU A 77 -0.02 12.68 -10.30
N GLY A 78 -0.14 12.33 -11.58
CA GLY A 78 -1.43 12.36 -12.27
C GLY A 78 -2.41 11.32 -11.74
N TYR A 79 -1.90 10.14 -11.37
CA TYR A 79 -2.73 9.09 -10.81
C TYR A 79 -3.13 9.38 -9.36
N ASP A 80 -2.22 9.96 -8.56
CA ASP A 80 -2.49 10.49 -7.22
C ASP A 80 -3.59 11.56 -7.26
N ALA A 81 -3.51 12.51 -8.23
CA ALA A 81 -4.51 13.54 -8.41
C ALA A 81 -5.91 12.97 -8.66
N LEU A 82 -6.00 11.93 -9.49
CA LEU A 82 -7.27 11.25 -9.75
C LEU A 82 -7.83 10.53 -8.52
N ALA A 83 -6.98 9.88 -7.73
CA ALA A 83 -7.41 9.24 -6.50
C ALA A 83 -7.87 10.27 -5.46
N LEU A 84 -7.08 11.34 -5.27
CA LEU A 84 -7.40 12.39 -4.32
C LEU A 84 -8.68 13.14 -4.69
N GLN A 85 -8.91 13.41 -6.00
CA GLN A 85 -10.18 13.97 -6.47
C GLN A 85 -11.36 13.07 -6.08
N ALA A 86 -11.23 11.77 -6.25
CA ALA A 86 -12.32 10.85 -5.93
C ALA A 86 -12.64 10.86 -4.44
N PHE A 87 -11.63 10.91 -3.56
CA PHE A 87 -11.82 11.02 -2.12
C PHE A 87 -12.44 12.36 -1.72
N ALA A 88 -11.99 13.46 -2.32
CA ALA A 88 -12.58 14.77 -2.08
C ALA A 88 -14.05 14.85 -2.51
N GLN A 89 -14.40 14.25 -3.66
CA GLN A 89 -15.79 14.19 -4.15
C GLN A 89 -16.72 13.34 -3.30
N ARG A 90 -16.16 12.42 -2.50
CA ARG A 90 -16.91 11.57 -1.55
C ARG A 90 -16.92 12.12 -0.12
N ASP A 91 -16.32 13.29 0.08
CA ASP A 91 -16.10 13.90 1.41
C ASP A 91 -15.28 12.97 2.35
N THR A 92 -14.48 12.06 1.77
CA THR A 92 -13.63 11.16 2.56
C THR A 92 -12.37 11.86 3.07
N VAL A 93 -11.79 12.75 2.26
CA VAL A 93 -10.57 13.50 2.59
C VAL A 93 -10.78 14.98 2.32
N ASP A 94 -10.67 15.81 3.37
CA ASP A 94 -10.76 17.27 3.28
C ASP A 94 -9.39 17.94 3.12
N GLY A 95 -8.32 17.25 3.53
CA GLY A 95 -6.98 17.78 3.45
C GLY A 95 -5.90 16.71 3.62
N VAL A 96 -4.74 16.97 3.00
CA VAL A 96 -3.54 16.14 3.10
C VAL A 96 -2.46 16.91 3.84
N GLY A 97 -1.85 16.27 4.83
CA GLY A 97 -0.85 16.84 5.72
C GLY A 97 0.58 16.40 5.41
N ALA A 98 1.38 16.21 6.46
CA ALA A 98 2.78 15.82 6.39
C ALA A 98 2.95 14.35 5.95
N PRO A 99 4.10 13.98 5.35
CA PRO A 99 4.42 12.58 5.13
C PRO A 99 4.61 11.87 6.48
N LEU A 100 3.98 10.70 6.62
CA LEU A 100 4.16 9.77 7.74
C LEU A 100 5.26 8.75 7.42
N GLY A 101 5.33 8.30 6.17
CA GLY A 101 6.36 7.40 5.67
C GLY A 101 6.45 7.50 4.14
N VAL A 102 7.67 7.47 3.62
CA VAL A 102 7.96 7.46 2.18
C VAL A 102 8.91 6.31 1.91
N GLY A 103 8.44 5.31 1.19
CA GLY A 103 9.16 4.09 0.90
C GLY A 103 9.27 3.79 -0.59
N LYS A 104 9.82 2.62 -0.91
CA LYS A 104 9.90 2.15 -2.29
C LYS A 104 8.56 1.62 -2.82
N GLU A 105 7.74 1.08 -1.94
CA GLU A 105 6.50 0.39 -2.27
C GLU A 105 5.25 1.20 -1.96
N SER A 106 5.36 2.21 -1.09
CA SER A 106 4.25 3.11 -0.75
C SER A 106 4.72 4.46 -0.24
N ASP A 107 3.87 5.47 -0.40
CA ASP A 107 3.96 6.78 0.24
C ASP A 107 2.73 6.96 1.14
N VAL A 108 2.95 7.25 2.42
CA VAL A 108 1.89 7.46 3.41
C VAL A 108 1.92 8.90 3.91
N TYR A 109 0.77 9.53 3.94
CA TYR A 109 0.59 10.92 4.36
C TYR A 109 -0.49 11.03 5.42
N GLU A 110 -0.33 12.03 6.30
CA GLU A 110 -1.46 12.46 7.11
C GLU A 110 -2.58 12.92 6.19
N ALA A 111 -3.79 12.53 6.53
CA ALA A 111 -5.00 13.07 5.93
C ALA A 111 -5.99 13.41 7.04
N ARG A 112 -6.98 14.19 6.72
CA ARG A 112 -8.04 14.52 7.64
C ARG A 112 -9.38 14.62 6.94
N SER A 113 -10.41 14.25 7.66
CA SER A 113 -11.80 14.61 7.48
C SER A 113 -12.32 15.00 8.87
N PHE A 114 -13.38 14.37 9.36
CA PHE A 114 -13.84 14.55 10.75
C PHE A 114 -12.87 13.95 11.77
N GLU A 115 -12.09 12.95 11.36
CA GLU A 115 -11.12 12.24 12.19
C GLU A 115 -9.70 12.29 11.54
N PRO A 116 -8.63 12.07 12.32
CA PRO A 116 -7.29 11.89 11.79
C PRO A 116 -7.23 10.62 10.93
N LEU A 117 -6.71 10.76 9.71
CA LEU A 117 -6.61 9.69 8.73
C LEU A 117 -5.15 9.53 8.25
N ALA A 118 -4.84 8.36 7.73
CA ALA A 118 -3.68 8.08 6.92
C ALA A 118 -4.13 7.80 5.47
N LEU A 119 -3.45 8.45 4.53
CA LEU A 119 -3.64 8.25 3.10
C LEU A 119 -2.39 7.56 2.54
N LYS A 120 -2.52 6.32 2.13
CA LYS A 120 -1.45 5.50 1.58
C LYS A 120 -1.61 5.34 0.08
N TYR A 121 -0.56 5.67 -0.66
CA TYR A 121 -0.46 5.45 -2.09
C TYR A 121 0.51 4.31 -2.38
N HIS A 122 0.05 3.27 -3.03
CA HIS A 122 0.90 2.17 -3.47
C HIS A 122 1.74 2.57 -4.67
N ARG A 123 3.03 2.18 -4.65
CA ARG A 123 4.04 2.45 -5.68
C ARG A 123 4.58 1.18 -6.34
N GLU A 124 3.97 0.04 -6.05
CA GLU A 124 4.38 -1.25 -6.59
C GLU A 124 4.41 -1.25 -8.12
N GLY A 125 5.37 -1.95 -8.68
CA GLY A 125 5.56 -2.05 -10.12
C GLY A 125 6.41 -0.95 -10.77
N TYR A 126 6.71 0.15 -10.08
CA TYR A 126 7.47 1.27 -10.66
C TYR A 126 8.98 1.00 -10.75
N THR A 127 9.57 0.46 -9.71
CA THR A 127 11.02 0.11 -9.67
C THR A 127 11.33 -1.05 -10.59
N ASN A 128 10.53 -2.10 -10.57
CA ASN A 128 10.66 -3.24 -11.47
C ASN A 128 10.44 -2.83 -12.94
N PHE A 129 9.56 -1.88 -13.21
CA PHE A 129 9.30 -1.40 -14.57
C PHE A 129 10.46 -0.59 -15.15
N ARG A 130 11.15 0.22 -14.34
CA ARG A 130 12.35 0.95 -14.76
C ARG A 130 13.55 0.03 -15.04
N GLU A 131 13.76 -1.00 -14.22
CA GLU A 131 14.86 -1.96 -14.40
C GLU A 131 14.57 -2.90 -15.56
N VAL A 132 13.36 -3.40 -15.68
CA VAL A 132 12.91 -4.26 -16.77
C VAL A 132 12.82 -3.52 -18.11
N GLN A 133 12.56 -2.21 -18.14
CA GLN A 133 12.65 -1.42 -19.36
C GLN A 133 14.10 -1.32 -19.89
N LYS A 134 15.10 -1.27 -19.01
CA LYS A 134 16.51 -1.27 -19.43
C LYS A 134 16.94 -2.60 -20.06
N GLU A 135 16.34 -3.71 -19.64
CA GLU A 135 16.66 -5.06 -20.17
C GLU A 135 15.75 -5.48 -21.34
N ARG A 136 14.54 -4.87 -21.49
CA ARG A 136 13.52 -5.27 -22.47
C ARG A 136 13.49 -4.48 -23.77
N GLU A 137 14.48 -3.67 -24.10
CA GLU A 137 14.61 -3.15 -25.48
C GLU A 137 14.69 -4.28 -26.53
N TYR A 138 14.75 -5.56 -26.11
CA TYR A 138 14.92 -6.71 -27.00
C TYR A 138 13.75 -7.73 -27.07
N THR A 139 12.69 -7.59 -26.29
CA THR A 139 11.54 -8.49 -26.37
C THR A 139 10.21 -7.75 -26.16
N ALA A 140 9.78 -7.07 -27.23
CA ALA A 140 8.41 -6.57 -27.36
C ALA A 140 7.50 -7.74 -27.75
N GLU A 141 6.64 -8.14 -26.83
CA GLU A 141 5.30 -8.71 -27.01
C GLU A 141 4.96 -9.63 -25.84
N LYS A 142 3.97 -9.20 -25.07
CA LYS A 142 3.20 -9.89 -24.01
C LYS A 142 3.58 -9.48 -22.59
N ASP A 143 2.68 -8.76 -22.05
CA ASP A 143 2.28 -8.34 -20.73
C ASP A 143 2.50 -6.83 -20.45
N HIS A 144 1.67 -6.00 -21.11
CA HIS A 144 1.41 -4.63 -20.68
C HIS A 144 0.50 -4.63 -19.43
N ARG A 145 0.95 -5.27 -18.35
CA ARG A 145 0.40 -4.92 -17.06
C ARG A 145 1.01 -3.57 -16.70
N SER A 146 0.23 -2.53 -16.97
CA SER A 146 0.58 -1.16 -16.58
C SER A 146 0.92 -1.16 -15.08
N TRP A 147 1.99 -0.42 -14.68
CA TRP A 147 2.29 -0.18 -13.28
C TRP A 147 1.05 0.30 -12.49
N LEU A 148 0.14 1.06 -13.16
CA LEU A 148 -1.16 1.45 -12.61
C LEU A 148 -1.98 0.25 -12.15
N TYR A 149 -1.98 -0.84 -12.93
CA TYR A 149 -2.72 -2.05 -12.58
C TYR A 149 -2.12 -2.75 -11.36
N THR A 150 -0.79 -2.84 -11.29
CA THR A 150 -0.10 -3.48 -10.16
C THR A 150 -0.31 -2.70 -8.87
N ALA A 151 -0.09 -1.39 -8.88
CA ALA A 151 -0.31 -0.53 -7.73
C ALA A 151 -1.79 -0.52 -7.28
N ARG A 152 -2.72 -0.52 -8.24
CA ARG A 152 -4.14 -0.63 -7.94
C ARG A 152 -4.50 -1.96 -7.27
N LYS A 153 -3.95 -3.08 -7.76
CA LYS A 153 -4.20 -4.39 -7.17
C LYS A 153 -3.64 -4.52 -5.76
N ALA A 154 -2.49 -3.90 -5.48
CA ALA A 154 -1.95 -3.84 -4.13
C ALA A 154 -2.89 -3.08 -3.18
N ALA A 155 -3.39 -1.91 -3.60
CA ALA A 155 -4.35 -1.14 -2.81
C ALA A 155 -5.69 -1.88 -2.59
N GLU A 156 -6.21 -2.55 -3.62
CA GLU A 156 -7.43 -3.36 -3.51
C GLU A 156 -7.24 -4.50 -2.49
N ARG A 157 -6.13 -5.24 -2.56
CA ARG A 157 -5.84 -6.34 -1.62
C ARG A 157 -5.68 -5.86 -0.19
N GLU A 158 -4.91 -4.78 0.02
CA GLU A 158 -4.74 -4.22 1.35
C GLU A 158 -6.08 -3.77 1.94
N TYR A 159 -6.89 -3.07 1.17
CA TYR A 159 -8.19 -2.61 1.63
C TYR A 159 -9.15 -3.78 1.95
N GLU A 160 -9.23 -4.80 1.08
CA GLU A 160 -10.01 -6.02 1.29
C GLU A 160 -9.56 -6.77 2.57
N ALA A 161 -8.23 -6.88 2.79
CA ALA A 161 -7.70 -7.48 4.01
C ALA A 161 -8.08 -6.67 5.26
N LEU A 162 -7.91 -5.34 5.23
CA LEU A 162 -8.29 -4.48 6.35
C LEU A 162 -9.78 -4.56 6.66
N GLU A 163 -10.66 -4.60 5.65
CA GLU A 163 -12.12 -4.75 5.86
C GLU A 163 -12.47 -6.10 6.50
N ALA A 164 -11.79 -7.17 6.12
CA ALA A 164 -12.03 -8.51 6.67
C ALA A 164 -11.49 -8.66 8.10
N LEU A 165 -10.36 -8.02 8.41
CA LEU A 165 -9.66 -8.14 9.68
C LEU A 165 -10.26 -7.22 10.77
N TYR A 166 -10.70 -6.02 10.41
CA TYR A 166 -11.22 -5.07 11.39
C TYR A 166 -12.66 -5.42 11.81
N PRO A 167 -13.03 -5.36 13.10
CA PRO A 167 -12.23 -4.99 14.27
C PRO A 167 -11.67 -6.20 15.03
N ALA A 168 -11.69 -7.41 14.47
CA ALA A 168 -11.28 -8.63 15.17
C ALA A 168 -9.76 -8.70 15.37
N VAL A 169 -9.00 -8.06 14.50
CA VAL A 169 -7.55 -7.91 14.54
C VAL A 169 -7.23 -6.43 14.73
N SER A 170 -6.18 -6.13 15.49
CA SER A 170 -5.69 -4.77 15.67
C SER A 170 -4.98 -4.29 14.39
N VAL A 171 -5.78 -3.77 13.46
CA VAL A 171 -5.35 -3.17 12.20
C VAL A 171 -5.91 -1.76 12.07
N PRO A 172 -5.34 -0.88 11.23
CA PRO A 172 -5.94 0.41 10.93
C PRO A 172 -7.36 0.23 10.39
N LYS A 173 -8.34 0.95 10.97
CA LYS A 173 -9.73 0.91 10.48
C LYS A 173 -9.77 1.37 9.02
N PRO A 174 -10.24 0.57 8.05
CA PRO A 174 -10.40 1.00 6.67
C PRO A 174 -11.49 2.04 6.55
N VAL A 175 -11.31 3.02 5.64
CA VAL A 175 -12.26 4.11 5.42
C VAL A 175 -12.71 4.17 3.96
N ASP A 176 -11.80 4.23 3.01
CA ASP A 176 -12.11 4.26 1.58
C ASP A 176 -10.92 3.78 0.74
N GLN A 177 -11.20 3.32 -0.47
CA GLN A 177 -10.19 2.93 -1.44
C GLN A 177 -10.55 3.50 -2.81
N ASN A 178 -9.57 4.02 -3.52
CA ASN A 178 -9.72 4.43 -4.91
C ASN A 178 -8.40 4.29 -5.66
N ARG A 179 -8.43 3.61 -6.81
CA ARG A 179 -7.25 3.34 -7.63
C ARG A 179 -6.16 2.63 -6.81
N HIS A 180 -4.99 3.23 -6.73
CA HIS A 180 -3.82 2.75 -6.00
C HIS A 180 -3.70 3.35 -4.59
N ALA A 181 -4.75 3.96 -4.08
CA ALA A 181 -4.75 4.65 -2.81
C ALA A 181 -5.75 4.05 -1.82
N VAL A 182 -5.34 3.95 -0.56
CA VAL A 182 -6.15 3.51 0.57
C VAL A 182 -6.19 4.62 1.60
N VAL A 183 -7.39 4.89 2.12
CA VAL A 183 -7.63 5.78 3.27
C VAL A 183 -8.02 4.92 4.45
N MET A 184 -7.35 5.12 5.57
CA MET A 184 -7.57 4.39 6.82
C MET A 184 -7.46 5.34 8.02
N ALA A 185 -7.95 4.93 9.17
CA ALA A 185 -7.74 5.67 10.40
C ALA A 185 -6.24 5.78 10.70
N LYS A 186 -5.80 6.97 11.13
CA LYS A 186 -4.43 7.15 11.60
C LYS A 186 -4.27 6.40 12.93
N VAL A 187 -3.28 5.53 12.99
CA VAL A 187 -2.92 4.78 14.19
C VAL A 187 -1.88 5.57 14.98
N ASP A 188 -2.06 5.63 16.30
CA ASP A 188 -1.06 6.15 17.21
C ASP A 188 -0.14 5.02 17.63
N GLY A 189 1.16 5.31 17.77
CA GLY A 189 2.16 4.33 18.16
C GLY A 189 3.52 4.62 17.56
N VAL A 190 4.49 3.80 17.91
CA VAL A 190 5.85 3.85 17.38
C VAL A 190 6.14 2.51 16.72
N GLU A 191 6.70 2.55 15.52
CA GLU A 191 7.16 1.36 14.79
C GLU A 191 8.07 0.50 15.66
N LEU A 192 7.83 -0.79 15.74
CA LEU A 192 8.55 -1.72 16.63
C LEU A 192 10.07 -1.70 16.42
N SER A 193 10.52 -1.47 15.18
CA SER A 193 11.93 -1.33 14.85
C SER A 193 12.62 -0.17 15.61
N ARG A 194 11.84 0.85 16.00
CA ARG A 194 12.31 2.10 16.66
C ARG A 194 12.03 2.13 18.16
N VAL A 195 11.30 1.14 18.67
CA VAL A 195 10.99 1.05 20.10
C VAL A 195 12.14 0.39 20.83
N GLU A 196 12.53 0.95 21.98
CA GLU A 196 13.38 0.27 22.97
C GLU A 196 12.48 -0.26 24.09
N LEU A 197 12.42 -1.57 24.22
CA LEU A 197 11.61 -2.26 25.24
C LEU A 197 12.45 -2.52 26.49
N ASP A 198 11.86 -2.30 27.64
CA ASP A 198 12.45 -2.77 28.91
C ASP A 198 12.37 -4.31 28.98
N SER A 199 13.27 -4.95 29.70
CA SER A 199 13.36 -6.42 29.81
C SER A 199 12.03 -7.08 30.21
N GLY A 200 11.21 -6.44 31.05
CA GLY A 200 9.89 -6.92 31.43
C GLY A 200 8.80 -6.78 30.38
N GLN A 201 9.06 -6.05 29.28
CA GLN A 201 8.08 -5.79 28.21
C GLN A 201 8.29 -6.71 26.99
N VAL A 202 9.51 -7.26 26.82
CA VAL A 202 9.91 -7.96 25.59
C VAL A 202 8.97 -9.12 25.26
N VAL A 203 8.79 -10.05 26.21
CA VAL A 203 7.90 -11.22 26.01
C VAL A 203 6.46 -10.77 25.80
N GLY A 204 5.99 -9.79 26.59
CA GLY A 204 4.61 -9.31 26.45
C GLY A 204 4.31 -8.68 25.07
N VAL A 205 5.26 -7.92 24.51
CA VAL A 205 5.08 -7.36 23.16
C VAL A 205 5.16 -8.45 22.09
N LEU A 206 6.07 -9.41 22.24
CA LEU A 206 6.17 -10.57 21.34
C LEU A 206 4.86 -11.40 21.35
N ASP A 207 4.31 -11.68 22.53
CA ASP A 207 3.05 -12.38 22.69
C ASP A 207 1.88 -11.63 22.05
N LEU A 208 1.84 -10.29 22.19
CA LEU A 208 0.81 -9.47 21.53
C LEU A 208 0.90 -9.56 20.01
N VAL A 209 2.10 -9.53 19.43
CA VAL A 209 2.27 -9.67 17.97
C VAL A 209 1.77 -11.03 17.51
N PHE A 210 2.14 -12.12 18.19
CA PHE A 210 1.67 -13.46 17.85
C PHE A 210 0.16 -13.64 18.07
N ALA A 211 -0.41 -13.00 19.08
CA ALA A 211 -1.85 -13.01 19.31
C ALA A 211 -2.62 -12.34 18.14
N GLU A 212 -2.10 -11.23 17.59
CA GLU A 212 -2.68 -10.60 16.40
C GLU A 212 -2.51 -11.47 15.14
N MET A 213 -1.37 -12.15 14.98
CA MET A 213 -1.18 -13.11 13.89
C MET A 213 -2.15 -14.29 13.99
N ALA A 214 -2.39 -14.82 15.20
CA ALA A 214 -3.40 -15.85 15.44
C ALA A 214 -4.81 -15.33 15.14
N ALA A 215 -5.13 -14.10 15.55
CA ALA A 215 -6.42 -13.48 15.26
C ALA A 215 -6.62 -13.30 13.74
N ALA A 216 -5.58 -12.90 13.00
CA ALA A 216 -5.62 -12.78 11.55
C ALA A 216 -5.84 -14.15 10.89
N HIS A 217 -5.15 -15.19 11.34
CA HIS A 217 -5.36 -16.56 10.85
C HIS A 217 -6.79 -17.05 11.09
N ARG A 218 -7.38 -16.78 12.27
CA ARG A 218 -8.80 -17.07 12.54
C ARG A 218 -9.76 -16.30 11.63
N ALA A 219 -9.36 -15.12 11.16
CA ALA A 219 -10.10 -14.33 10.20
C ALA A 219 -9.80 -14.71 8.74
N ASP A 220 -9.18 -15.87 8.50
CA ASP A 220 -8.82 -16.43 7.20
C ASP A 220 -7.69 -15.70 6.47
N TYR A 221 -6.78 -15.00 7.19
CA TYR A 221 -5.67 -14.27 6.58
C TYR A 221 -4.32 -14.59 7.21
N VAL A 222 -3.28 -14.63 6.36
CA VAL A 222 -1.87 -14.62 6.72
C VAL A 222 -1.25 -13.34 6.13
N HIS A 223 -0.44 -12.62 6.89
CA HIS A 223 0.17 -11.35 6.49
C HIS A 223 1.11 -11.52 5.30
N ALA A 224 1.91 -12.58 5.33
CA ALA A 224 2.87 -12.99 4.29
C ALA A 224 4.02 -11.99 4.04
N ASP A 225 4.19 -10.99 4.92
CA ASP A 225 5.34 -10.06 4.95
C ASP A 225 5.52 -9.44 6.33
N MET A 226 5.27 -10.22 7.41
CA MET A 226 5.38 -9.75 8.79
C MET A 226 6.84 -9.42 9.14
N SER A 227 7.04 -8.26 9.76
CA SER A 227 8.35 -7.79 10.22
C SER A 227 8.19 -6.71 11.28
N GLU A 228 9.31 -6.36 11.95
CA GLU A 228 9.39 -5.24 12.89
C GLU A 228 8.99 -3.88 12.31
N TYR A 229 8.96 -3.76 10.99
CA TYR A 229 8.57 -2.53 10.28
C TYR A 229 7.06 -2.41 10.09
N ASN A 230 6.31 -3.51 10.24
CA ASN A 230 4.87 -3.59 9.98
C ASN A 230 4.05 -3.70 11.28
N VAL A 231 4.66 -3.37 12.44
CA VAL A 231 4.00 -3.36 13.74
C VAL A 231 4.22 -2.01 14.42
N PHE A 232 3.14 -1.37 14.85
CA PHE A 232 3.20 -0.26 15.79
C PHE A 232 2.96 -0.76 17.20
N VAL A 233 3.73 -0.20 18.15
CA VAL A 233 3.59 -0.43 19.58
C VAL A 233 3.06 0.85 20.23
N ALA A 234 1.99 0.74 20.99
CA ALA A 234 1.38 1.81 21.76
C ALA A 234 1.24 1.38 23.24
N SER A 235 0.79 2.27 24.09
CA SER A 235 0.61 1.98 25.53
C SER A 235 -0.49 0.94 25.81
N ASP A 236 -1.39 0.72 24.88
CA ASP A 236 -2.58 -0.12 24.97
C ASP A 236 -2.50 -1.41 24.12
N GLY A 237 -1.39 -1.61 23.39
CA GLY A 237 -1.20 -2.83 22.60
C GLY A 237 -0.32 -2.66 21.37
N VAL A 238 -0.52 -3.52 20.40
CA VAL A 238 0.14 -3.48 19.10
C VAL A 238 -0.89 -3.34 17.99
N THR A 239 -0.48 -2.74 16.87
CA THR A 239 -1.30 -2.67 15.64
C THR A 239 -0.45 -3.14 14.47
N VAL A 240 -0.98 -4.09 13.71
CA VAL A 240 -0.33 -4.64 12.50
C VAL A 240 -0.85 -3.90 11.27
N PHE A 241 0.06 -3.42 10.44
CA PHE A 241 -0.27 -2.67 9.22
C PHE A 241 0.52 -3.21 8.01
N ASP A 242 0.23 -2.67 6.82
CA ASP A 242 0.88 -3.02 5.55
C ASP A 242 0.53 -4.44 5.03
N TRP A 243 -0.73 -4.64 4.63
CA TRP A 243 -1.32 -5.92 4.22
C TRP A 243 -1.42 -6.20 2.70
N PRO A 244 -0.68 -5.52 1.79
CA PRO A 244 -0.85 -5.74 0.34
C PRO A 244 -0.40 -7.13 -0.14
N GLN A 245 0.44 -7.82 0.66
CA GLN A 245 0.94 -9.17 0.40
C GLN A 245 0.08 -10.27 1.03
N ALA A 246 -0.93 -9.89 1.83
CA ALA A 246 -1.77 -10.84 2.56
C ALA A 246 -2.41 -11.89 1.63
N VAL A 247 -2.51 -13.10 2.14
CA VAL A 247 -3.16 -14.22 1.47
C VAL A 247 -4.20 -14.86 2.39
N THR A 248 -5.19 -15.53 1.80
CA THR A 248 -6.14 -16.33 2.57
C THR A 248 -5.54 -17.67 2.98
N ASN A 249 -6.11 -18.33 3.99
CA ASN A 249 -5.68 -19.65 4.44
C ASN A 249 -5.84 -20.73 3.35
N GLU A 250 -6.68 -20.49 2.34
CA GLU A 250 -6.82 -21.38 1.17
C GLU A 250 -5.63 -21.32 0.20
N HIS A 251 -4.74 -20.31 0.35
CA HIS A 251 -3.57 -20.19 -0.50
C HIS A 251 -2.62 -21.37 -0.32
N ALA A 252 -2.13 -21.96 -1.42
CA ALA A 252 -1.32 -23.17 -1.40
C ALA A 252 -0.07 -23.12 -0.50
N ASN A 253 0.46 -21.91 -0.25
CA ASN A 253 1.65 -21.68 0.58
C ASN A 253 1.31 -20.98 1.91
N ALA A 254 0.05 -20.90 2.33
CA ALA A 254 -0.33 -20.13 3.53
C ALA A 254 0.44 -20.57 4.78
N GLY A 255 0.57 -21.89 5.03
CA GLY A 255 1.32 -22.43 6.16
C GLY A 255 2.80 -22.02 6.15
N ASN A 256 3.49 -22.16 5.01
CA ASN A 256 4.90 -21.76 4.89
C ASN A 256 5.08 -20.23 5.05
N LEU A 257 4.09 -19.44 4.61
CA LEU A 257 4.12 -17.99 4.77
C LEU A 257 3.90 -17.60 6.23
N LEU A 258 3.01 -18.26 6.94
CA LEU A 258 2.80 -18.06 8.38
C LEU A 258 4.07 -18.42 9.17
N GLU A 259 4.68 -19.57 8.89
CA GLU A 259 5.93 -19.99 9.53
C GLU A 259 7.05 -18.96 9.30
N ARG A 260 7.23 -18.48 8.06
CA ARG A 260 8.19 -17.42 7.74
C ARG A 260 7.90 -16.10 8.48
N ASP A 261 6.64 -15.72 8.59
CA ASP A 261 6.23 -14.53 9.33
C ASP A 261 6.57 -14.67 10.82
N VAL A 262 6.37 -15.86 11.42
CA VAL A 262 6.81 -16.18 12.78
C VAL A 262 8.32 -16.11 12.92
N GLU A 263 9.07 -16.73 11.99
CA GLU A 263 10.54 -16.67 11.97
C GLU A 263 11.07 -15.23 11.92
N ASN A 264 10.47 -14.38 11.11
CA ASN A 264 10.88 -12.98 10.97
C ASN A 264 10.70 -12.22 12.30
N VAL A 265 9.53 -12.36 12.93
CA VAL A 265 9.22 -11.71 14.21
C VAL A 265 10.13 -12.25 15.32
N LEU A 266 10.20 -13.56 15.49
CA LEU A 266 11.04 -14.21 16.52
C LEU A 266 12.51 -13.82 16.34
N GLY A 267 13.03 -13.93 15.12
CA GLY A 267 14.41 -13.59 14.81
C GLY A 267 14.77 -12.10 15.03
N TYR A 268 13.80 -11.18 14.89
CA TYR A 268 14.00 -9.78 15.29
C TYR A 268 14.20 -9.66 16.79
N PHE A 269 13.33 -10.28 17.60
CA PHE A 269 13.43 -10.22 19.06
C PHE A 269 14.70 -10.93 19.56
N GLU A 270 15.05 -12.09 19.05
CA GLU A 270 16.29 -12.79 19.36
C GLU A 270 17.55 -11.96 19.08
N ARG A 271 17.57 -11.22 17.97
CA ARG A 271 18.71 -10.34 17.63
C ARG A 271 18.78 -9.12 18.53
N LYS A 272 17.65 -8.50 18.86
CA LYS A 272 17.60 -7.24 19.61
C LYS A 272 17.57 -7.46 21.13
N TYR A 273 16.94 -8.52 21.59
CA TYR A 273 16.72 -8.86 23.00
C TYR A 273 17.08 -10.31 23.31
N PRO A 274 18.35 -10.73 23.11
CA PRO A 274 18.75 -12.15 23.19
C PRO A 274 18.67 -12.77 24.58
N GLN A 275 18.59 -11.96 25.64
CA GLN A 275 18.50 -12.44 27.02
C GLN A 275 17.05 -12.60 27.50
N GLU A 276 16.14 -11.86 26.90
CA GLU A 276 14.73 -11.79 27.26
C GLU A 276 13.85 -12.64 26.36
N THR A 277 14.31 -12.90 25.11
CA THR A 277 13.52 -13.70 24.14
C THR A 277 13.74 -15.19 24.44
N PRO A 278 12.67 -15.95 24.69
CA PRO A 278 12.77 -17.40 24.86
C PRO A 278 13.30 -18.08 23.59
N GLU A 279 14.14 -19.09 23.76
CA GLU A 279 14.49 -19.96 22.63
C GLU A 279 13.29 -20.84 22.28
N ALA A 280 12.71 -20.67 21.11
CA ALA A 280 11.46 -21.31 20.71
C ALA A 280 11.49 -21.75 19.24
N ASP A 281 10.76 -22.84 18.94
CA ASP A 281 10.63 -23.36 17.58
C ASP A 281 9.53 -22.61 16.81
N ALA A 282 9.92 -21.89 15.77
CA ALA A 282 9.02 -21.10 14.94
C ALA A 282 7.93 -21.97 14.27
N SER A 283 8.26 -23.20 13.85
CA SER A 283 7.29 -24.11 13.24
C SER A 283 6.22 -24.54 14.23
N ALA A 284 6.61 -24.87 15.48
CA ALA A 284 5.66 -25.22 16.53
C ALA A 284 4.75 -24.03 16.91
N ILE A 285 5.31 -22.82 16.96
CA ILE A 285 4.51 -21.59 17.15
C ILE A 285 3.51 -21.43 15.99
N ALA A 286 3.96 -21.52 14.73
CA ALA A 286 3.09 -21.35 13.58
C ALA A 286 1.94 -22.38 13.53
N GLU A 287 2.22 -23.66 13.85
CA GLU A 287 1.19 -24.69 13.99
C GLU A 287 0.16 -24.33 15.07
N THR A 288 0.61 -23.76 16.19
CA THR A 288 -0.28 -23.37 17.29
C THR A 288 -1.11 -22.14 16.96
N LEU A 289 -0.51 -21.14 16.25
CA LEU A 289 -1.26 -19.97 15.76
C LEU A 289 -2.37 -20.39 14.78
N ALA A 290 -2.09 -21.40 13.94
CA ALA A 290 -3.07 -21.98 13.03
C ALA A 290 -4.16 -22.82 13.74
N GLY A 291 -3.88 -23.33 14.93
CA GLY A 291 -4.75 -24.25 15.68
C GLY A 291 -5.56 -23.64 16.83
N ASP A 292 -5.63 -22.29 16.95
CA ASP A 292 -6.35 -21.57 18.03
C ASP A 292 -5.85 -21.82 19.47
N GLY A 293 -4.62 -22.31 19.64
CA GLY A 293 -4.08 -22.71 20.95
C GLY A 293 -3.01 -21.79 21.54
N PHE A 294 -2.65 -20.69 20.86
CA PHE A 294 -1.55 -19.82 21.32
C PHE A 294 -1.94 -19.02 22.57
N GLU A 295 -1.16 -19.17 23.65
CA GLU A 295 -1.28 -18.36 24.87
C GLU A 295 -0.04 -17.49 25.09
N SER A 296 1.16 -18.05 25.02
CA SER A 296 2.43 -17.30 25.15
C SER A 296 3.60 -18.03 24.49
N VAL A 297 4.58 -17.27 23.99
CA VAL A 297 5.82 -17.83 23.42
C VAL A 297 6.64 -18.63 24.45
N VAL A 298 6.46 -18.36 25.75
CA VAL A 298 7.16 -19.07 26.82
C VAL A 298 6.81 -20.57 26.88
N GLU A 299 5.67 -20.96 26.38
CA GLU A 299 5.25 -22.38 26.30
C GLU A 299 6.11 -23.21 25.34
N PHE A 300 6.80 -22.55 24.40
CA PHE A 300 7.67 -23.14 23.39
C PHE A 300 9.15 -23.07 23.75
N ALA A 301 9.47 -22.51 24.93
CA ALA A 301 10.84 -22.47 25.43
C ALA A 301 11.30 -23.85 25.80
N GLY A 302 12.22 -24.44 25.01
CA GLY A 302 12.81 -25.78 25.21
C GLY A 302 13.99 -25.81 26.20
#